data_b4933fe9c3c8de7b1cbe3a062120a0ba
#
_entry.id   b4933fe9c3c8de7b1cbe3a062120a0ba
#
_cell.length_a   1.000
_cell.length_b   1.000
_cell.length_c   1.000
_cell.angle_alpha   90.00
_cell.angle_beta   90.00
_cell.angle_gamma   90.00
#
_symmetry.space_group_name_H-M   'P 1'
#
loop_
_entity.id
_entity.type
_entity.pdbx_description
1 polymer ?
#
loop_
_entity_poly.entity_id
_entity_poly.type
_entity_poly.pdbx_seq_one_letter_code
_entity_poly.pdbx_strand_id
1 'polypeptide(L)'
;EVHLGHNYLLSSFMSPNLNKRRDRYGGNTSGRAEFPRRVLGRIREAVGDQVAVTAKFNMADGVPKGLWLDESLQIAQWLEADGNLDALQLTGGSSLLNGMYFFRGEVPMAEFVAAQPKLVGYGLKIYGPRIFPTYPFEEAFFLPMARQFREALSMPLILLGGICIFVYRQVS
;
A
#
# COMPACT_ATOMS: atom_id res chain seq x y z
N GLU A 1 0.55 10.03 -11.41
CA GLU A 1 0.49 9.27 -10.17
C GLU A 1 1.82 8.55 -9.93
N VAL A 2 2.36 8.64 -8.71
CA VAL A 2 3.56 7.93 -8.26
C VAL A 2 3.13 6.70 -7.45
N HIS A 3 3.75 5.55 -7.67
CA HIS A 3 3.33 4.31 -6.99
C HIS A 3 4.14 4.04 -5.72
N LEU A 4 3.56 4.37 -4.56
CA LEU A 4 4.07 4.11 -3.21
C LEU A 4 3.29 2.98 -2.51
N GLY A 5 2.78 2.00 -3.26
CA GLY A 5 1.95 0.93 -2.74
C GLY A 5 2.42 -0.47 -3.12
N HIS A 6 1.78 -1.47 -2.51
CA HIS A 6 1.82 -2.89 -2.86
C HIS A 6 3.21 -3.55 -2.88
N ASN A 7 4.19 -2.96 -2.18
CA ASN A 7 5.58 -3.38 -2.13
C ASN A 7 6.33 -3.36 -3.49
N TYR A 8 5.90 -2.50 -4.43
CA TYR A 8 6.71 -2.14 -5.57
C TYR A 8 7.88 -1.24 -5.14
N LEU A 9 8.72 -0.77 -6.07
CA LEU A 9 10.02 -0.18 -5.77
C LEU A 9 9.99 0.80 -4.58
N LEU A 10 9.18 1.85 -4.62
CA LEU A 10 9.20 2.88 -3.58
C LEU A 10 8.61 2.38 -2.26
N SER A 11 7.52 1.63 -2.30
CA SER A 11 6.91 1.06 -1.10
C SER A 11 7.74 -0.07 -0.48
N SER A 12 8.57 -0.77 -1.24
CA SER A 12 9.51 -1.75 -0.67
C SER A 12 10.57 -1.10 0.22
N PHE A 13 10.94 0.16 -0.07
CA PHE A 13 11.83 0.92 0.83
C PHE A 13 11.16 1.26 2.17
N MET A 14 9.86 1.57 2.17
CA MET A 14 9.12 1.89 3.39
C MET A 14 8.88 0.66 4.28
N SER A 15 8.73 -0.52 3.67
CA SER A 15 8.41 -1.77 4.39
C SER A 15 9.58 -2.29 5.22
N PRO A 16 9.47 -2.41 6.55
CA PRO A 16 10.55 -2.98 7.37
C PRO A 16 10.76 -4.47 7.12
N ASN A 17 9.77 -5.16 6.51
CA ASN A 17 9.91 -6.55 6.11
C ASN A 17 10.84 -6.71 4.89
N LEU A 18 10.82 -5.79 3.96
CA LEU A 18 11.59 -5.85 2.70
C LEU A 18 12.90 -5.05 2.79
N ASN A 19 12.86 -3.87 3.38
CA ASN A 19 14.02 -3.00 3.50
C ASN A 19 14.91 -3.41 4.69
N LYS A 20 15.97 -4.16 4.39
CA LYS A 20 16.99 -4.58 5.38
C LYS A 20 18.27 -3.74 5.32
N ARG A 21 18.22 -2.58 4.63
CA ARG A 21 19.37 -1.68 4.49
C ARG A 21 19.79 -1.10 5.85
N ARG A 22 21.09 -0.81 5.96
CA ARG A 22 21.69 -0.19 7.15
C ARG A 22 22.31 1.18 6.86
N ASP A 23 22.11 1.67 5.63
CA ASP A 23 22.49 3.02 5.25
C ASP A 23 21.36 4.02 5.49
N ARG A 24 21.51 5.27 5.04
CA ARG A 24 20.52 6.34 5.22
C ARG A 24 19.13 6.04 4.66
N TYR A 25 18.98 5.02 3.80
CA TYR A 25 17.72 4.62 3.18
C TYR A 25 17.06 3.42 3.87
N GLY A 26 17.51 3.03 5.06
CA GLY A 26 17.01 1.89 5.82
C GLY A 26 16.97 2.15 7.32
N GLY A 27 16.87 1.08 8.09
CA GLY A 27 16.81 1.15 9.55
C GLY A 27 15.45 1.61 10.09
N ASN A 28 15.38 2.78 10.71
CA ASN A 28 14.16 3.33 11.28
C ASN A 28 13.19 3.86 10.21
N THR A 29 11.97 4.22 10.61
CA THR A 29 10.91 4.70 9.72
C THR A 29 11.34 5.90 8.89
N SER A 30 12.09 6.86 9.47
CA SER A 30 12.59 8.04 8.76
C SER A 30 13.57 7.64 7.64
N GLY A 31 14.53 6.77 7.92
CA GLY A 31 15.47 6.28 6.91
C GLY A 31 14.78 5.52 5.78
N ARG A 32 13.79 4.67 6.11
CA ARG A 32 13.01 3.95 5.10
C ARG A 32 12.14 4.88 4.23
N ALA A 33 11.68 6.00 4.76
CA ALA A 33 10.91 7.01 4.03
C ALA A 33 11.77 7.94 3.16
N GLU A 34 13.07 8.03 3.41
CA GLU A 34 13.97 8.98 2.77
C GLU A 34 14.00 8.86 1.23
N PHE A 35 14.11 7.63 0.70
CA PHE A 35 14.16 7.44 -0.75
C PHE A 35 12.85 7.83 -1.46
N PRO A 36 11.67 7.37 -1.03
CA PRO A 36 10.39 7.83 -1.57
C PRO A 36 10.21 9.35 -1.53
N ARG A 37 10.53 10.00 -0.41
CA ARG A 37 10.44 11.46 -0.25
C ARG A 37 11.31 12.19 -1.27
N ARG A 38 12.55 11.75 -1.44
CA ARG A 38 13.47 12.33 -2.45
C ARG A 38 12.99 12.16 -3.88
N VAL A 39 12.43 10.98 -4.21
CA VAL A 39 11.88 10.74 -5.55
C VAL A 39 10.70 11.69 -5.82
N LEU A 40 9.81 11.88 -4.87
CA LEU A 40 8.68 12.81 -4.99
C LEU A 40 9.16 14.25 -5.16
N GLY A 41 10.15 14.69 -4.38
CA GLY A 41 10.76 16.01 -4.54
C GLY A 41 11.35 16.22 -5.94
N ARG A 42 12.07 15.22 -6.47
CA ARG A 42 12.62 15.29 -7.83
C ARG A 42 11.55 15.32 -8.92
N ILE A 43 10.44 14.60 -8.70
CA ILE A 43 9.30 14.66 -9.64
C ILE A 43 8.68 16.07 -9.59
N ARG A 44 8.42 16.63 -8.40
CA ARG A 44 7.87 17.99 -8.26
C ARG A 44 8.77 19.04 -8.87
N GLU A 45 10.08 18.96 -8.63
CA GLU A 45 11.07 19.86 -9.27
C GLU A 45 11.00 19.79 -10.81
N ALA A 46 10.81 18.59 -11.37
CA ALA A 46 10.79 18.40 -12.82
C ALA A 46 9.48 18.88 -13.48
N VAL A 47 8.33 18.72 -12.81
CA VAL A 47 7.02 19.06 -13.40
C VAL A 47 6.49 20.43 -12.96
N GLY A 48 7.05 21.02 -11.90
CA GLY A 48 6.56 22.28 -11.32
C GLY A 48 5.11 22.17 -10.87
N ASP A 49 4.38 23.26 -11.01
CA ASP A 49 2.95 23.39 -10.62
C ASP A 49 1.99 23.16 -11.81
N GLN A 50 2.50 22.72 -12.95
CA GLN A 50 1.69 22.57 -14.17
C GLN A 50 0.78 21.34 -14.15
N VAL A 51 1.12 20.33 -13.35
CA VAL A 51 0.35 19.09 -13.22
C VAL A 51 0.23 18.67 -11.75
N ALA A 52 -0.92 18.09 -11.39
CA ALA A 52 -1.10 17.51 -10.07
C ALA A 52 -0.22 16.25 -9.92
N VAL A 53 0.52 16.17 -8.83
CA VAL A 53 1.31 15.00 -8.44
C VAL A 53 0.57 14.24 -7.35
N THR A 54 0.07 13.06 -7.67
CA THR A 54 -0.60 12.19 -6.71
C THR A 54 0.25 10.95 -6.42
N ALA A 55 0.05 10.32 -5.28
CA ALA A 55 0.71 9.07 -4.96
C ALA A 55 -0.28 8.02 -4.46
N LYS A 56 -0.17 6.79 -5.01
CA LYS A 56 -0.83 5.61 -4.45
C LYS A 56 -0.01 5.11 -3.27
N PHE A 57 -0.60 5.09 -2.09
CA PHE A 57 0.11 4.91 -0.82
C PHE A 57 -0.46 3.75 0.00
N ASN A 58 0.42 2.87 0.49
CA ASN A 58 0.06 1.77 1.38
C ASN A 58 -0.21 2.28 2.79
N MET A 59 -1.43 2.06 3.27
CA MET A 59 -1.78 2.26 4.69
C MET A 59 -1.21 1.14 5.57
N ALA A 60 -1.16 -0.09 5.03
CA ALA A 60 -0.56 -1.26 5.66
C ALA A 60 -0.15 -2.29 4.61
N ASP A 61 0.92 -3.04 4.86
CA ASP A 61 1.37 -4.11 3.96
C ASP A 61 0.52 -5.38 4.08
N GLY A 62 -0.21 -5.56 5.18
CA GLY A 62 -1.02 -6.76 5.42
C GLY A 62 -0.19 -8.01 5.67
N VAL A 63 1.07 -7.88 6.09
CA VAL A 63 1.99 -8.98 6.39
C VAL A 63 2.71 -8.78 7.72
N PRO A 64 3.06 -9.85 8.44
CA PRO A 64 3.85 -9.72 9.67
C PRO A 64 5.17 -8.98 9.42
N LYS A 65 5.52 -8.08 10.34
CA LYS A 65 6.73 -7.24 10.24
C LYS A 65 6.77 -6.34 9.00
N GLY A 66 5.66 -6.14 8.31
CA GLY A 66 5.49 -5.15 7.25
C GLY A 66 5.27 -3.74 7.78
N LEU A 67 5.00 -2.81 6.87
CA LEU A 67 4.55 -1.48 7.20
C LEU A 67 3.12 -1.56 7.78
N TRP A 68 2.88 -0.88 8.92
CA TRP A 68 1.58 -0.79 9.55
C TRP A 68 1.19 0.67 9.80
N LEU A 69 -0.05 0.85 10.27
CA LEU A 69 -0.75 2.12 10.32
C LEU A 69 0.00 3.23 11.06
N ASP A 70 0.65 2.93 12.18
CA ASP A 70 1.43 3.87 12.97
C ASP A 70 2.60 4.48 12.18
N GLU A 71 3.39 3.64 11.53
CA GLU A 71 4.50 4.09 10.70
C GLU A 71 4.03 4.76 9.40
N SER A 72 2.97 4.23 8.76
CA SER A 72 2.45 4.77 7.51
C SER A 72 1.81 6.15 7.70
N LEU A 73 1.11 6.38 8.81
CA LEU A 73 0.61 7.71 9.18
C LEU A 73 1.76 8.71 9.35
N GLN A 74 2.80 8.31 10.06
CA GLN A 74 3.98 9.15 10.25
C GLN A 74 4.64 9.51 8.92
N ILE A 75 4.79 8.54 8.01
CA ILE A 75 5.34 8.79 6.67
C ILE A 75 4.43 9.73 5.89
N ALA A 76 3.11 9.52 5.92
CA ALA A 76 2.16 10.37 5.21
C ALA A 76 2.19 11.83 5.69
N GLN A 77 2.34 12.07 7.00
CA GLN A 77 2.53 13.40 7.56
C GLN A 77 3.82 14.06 7.05
N TRP A 78 4.91 13.32 6.91
CA TRP A 78 6.14 13.85 6.31
C TRP A 78 5.98 14.17 4.83
N LEU A 79 5.23 13.33 4.08
CA LEU A 79 4.94 13.58 2.66
C LEU A 79 4.08 14.85 2.48
N GLU A 80 3.10 15.08 3.36
CA GLU A 80 2.32 16.31 3.36
C GLU A 80 3.19 17.53 3.69
N ALA A 81 4.01 17.44 4.74
CA ALA A 81 4.90 18.53 5.17
C ALA A 81 5.95 18.89 4.11
N ASP A 82 6.39 17.93 3.30
CA ASP A 82 7.31 18.16 2.18
C ASP A 82 6.69 18.98 1.04
N GLY A 83 5.35 19.03 0.93
CA GLY A 83 4.63 19.81 -0.08
C GLY A 83 4.80 19.34 -1.53
N ASN A 84 5.26 18.12 -1.75
CA ASN A 84 5.53 17.57 -3.08
C ASN A 84 4.35 16.81 -3.71
N LEU A 85 3.25 16.64 -2.97
CA LEU A 85 2.04 15.94 -3.38
C LEU A 85 0.81 16.83 -3.27
N ASP A 86 -0.11 16.66 -4.20
CA ASP A 86 -1.42 17.31 -4.20
C ASP A 86 -2.52 16.41 -3.61
N ALA A 87 -2.34 15.09 -3.62
CA ALA A 87 -3.27 14.13 -3.02
C ALA A 87 -2.61 12.77 -2.76
N LEU A 88 -3.12 12.02 -1.78
CA LEU A 88 -2.81 10.62 -1.54
C LEU A 88 -3.98 9.72 -1.93
N GLN A 89 -3.69 8.68 -2.71
CA GLN A 89 -4.60 7.59 -3.01
C GLN A 89 -4.30 6.42 -2.06
N LEU A 90 -5.16 6.26 -1.06
CA LEU A 90 -4.98 5.29 0.00
C LEU A 90 -5.35 3.87 -0.46
N THR A 91 -4.44 2.94 -0.24
CA THR A 91 -4.59 1.51 -0.51
C THR A 91 -3.86 0.69 0.56
N GLY A 92 -3.76 -0.61 0.39
CA GLY A 92 -2.99 -1.47 1.29
C GLY A 92 -2.66 -2.82 0.67
N GLY A 93 -1.85 -3.60 1.37
CA GLY A 93 -1.46 -4.92 0.95
C GLY A 93 -0.16 -4.99 0.15
N SER A 94 0.25 -6.20 -0.14
CA SER A 94 1.49 -6.53 -0.86
C SER A 94 1.19 -7.45 -2.02
N SER A 95 1.46 -7.02 -3.24
CA SER A 95 1.34 -7.88 -4.43
C SER A 95 2.33 -9.06 -4.40
N LEU A 96 3.45 -8.90 -3.69
CA LEU A 96 4.50 -9.90 -3.62
C LEU A 96 4.28 -10.94 -2.52
N LEU A 97 3.72 -10.52 -1.38
CA LEU A 97 3.68 -11.33 -0.16
C LEU A 97 2.27 -11.74 0.25
N ASN A 98 1.26 -10.89 0.01
CA ASN A 98 -0.12 -11.12 0.40
C ASN A 98 -1.11 -10.31 -0.44
N GLY A 99 -1.32 -10.73 -1.69
CA GLY A 99 -2.26 -10.09 -2.60
C GLY A 99 -3.70 -10.11 -2.10
N MET A 100 -4.11 -11.18 -1.40
CA MET A 100 -5.48 -11.33 -0.92
C MET A 100 -5.87 -10.32 0.17
N TYR A 101 -4.89 -9.70 0.83
CA TYR A 101 -5.17 -8.62 1.79
C TYR A 101 -5.91 -7.43 1.16
N PHE A 102 -5.67 -7.12 -0.11
CA PHE A 102 -6.33 -6.02 -0.81
C PHE A 102 -7.31 -6.47 -1.89
N PHE A 103 -7.15 -7.67 -2.47
CA PHE A 103 -8.14 -8.21 -3.41
C PHE A 103 -9.38 -8.71 -2.69
N ARG A 104 -9.23 -9.26 -1.49
CA ARG A 104 -10.26 -9.94 -0.72
C ARG A 104 -10.79 -11.21 -1.40
N GLY A 105 -11.57 -11.99 -0.67
CA GLY A 105 -12.08 -13.27 -1.15
C GLY A 105 -11.08 -14.42 -1.04
N GLU A 106 -11.22 -15.39 -1.90
CA GLU A 106 -10.40 -16.60 -1.95
C GLU A 106 -9.58 -16.62 -3.25
N VAL A 107 -8.36 -17.14 -3.16
CA VAL A 107 -7.59 -17.45 -4.38
C VAL A 107 -8.30 -18.59 -5.13
N PRO A 108 -8.55 -18.47 -6.44
CA PRO A 108 -9.07 -19.58 -7.25
C PRO A 108 -7.98 -20.65 -7.40
N MET A 109 -7.81 -21.44 -6.33
CA MET A 109 -6.69 -22.39 -6.19
C MET A 109 -6.65 -23.45 -7.28
N ALA A 110 -7.79 -23.86 -7.81
CA ALA A 110 -7.84 -24.87 -8.87
C ALA A 110 -7.16 -24.35 -10.15
N GLU A 111 -7.54 -23.16 -10.58
CA GLU A 111 -7.00 -22.47 -11.77
C GLU A 111 -5.54 -22.08 -11.56
N PHE A 112 -5.22 -21.56 -10.36
CA PHE A 112 -3.86 -21.17 -10.00
C PHE A 112 -2.91 -22.35 -10.05
N VAL A 113 -3.29 -23.50 -9.48
CA VAL A 113 -2.53 -24.75 -9.52
C VAL A 113 -2.40 -25.28 -10.95
N ALA A 114 -3.48 -25.22 -11.75
CA ALA A 114 -3.47 -25.71 -13.13
C ALA A 114 -2.49 -24.91 -14.03
N ALA A 115 -2.27 -23.66 -13.73
CA ALA A 115 -1.34 -22.76 -14.44
C ALA A 115 0.14 -23.00 -14.09
N GLN A 116 0.45 -23.82 -13.05
CA GLN A 116 1.80 -24.03 -12.59
C GLN A 116 2.42 -25.34 -13.13
N PRO A 117 3.78 -25.44 -13.17
CA PRO A 117 4.43 -26.71 -13.41
C PRO A 117 3.96 -27.81 -12.42
N LYS A 118 3.81 -29.04 -12.86
CA LYS A 118 3.19 -30.14 -12.07
C LYS A 118 3.72 -30.28 -10.65
N LEU A 119 5.04 -30.16 -10.46
CA LEU A 119 5.68 -30.29 -9.14
C LEU A 119 5.28 -29.11 -8.21
N VAL A 120 5.28 -27.89 -8.73
CA VAL A 120 4.87 -26.69 -8.01
C VAL A 120 3.38 -26.73 -7.69
N GLY A 121 2.55 -27.14 -8.66
CA GLY A 121 1.12 -27.32 -8.46
C GLY A 121 0.77 -28.35 -7.37
N TYR A 122 1.51 -29.44 -7.27
CA TYR A 122 1.33 -30.41 -6.19
C TYR A 122 1.67 -29.81 -4.81
N GLY A 123 2.77 -29.08 -4.70
CA GLY A 123 3.12 -28.36 -3.47
C GLY A 123 2.06 -27.32 -3.08
N LEU A 124 1.52 -26.58 -4.04
CA LEU A 124 0.47 -25.59 -3.81
C LEU A 124 -0.86 -26.22 -3.37
N LYS A 125 -1.23 -27.40 -3.84
CA LYS A 125 -2.41 -28.11 -3.33
C LYS A 125 -2.32 -28.42 -1.84
N ILE A 126 -1.12 -28.75 -1.35
CA ILE A 126 -0.90 -29.14 0.05
C ILE A 126 -0.74 -27.90 0.95
N TYR A 127 0.07 -26.94 0.52
CA TYR A 127 0.47 -25.80 1.35
C TYR A 127 -0.28 -24.49 1.00
N GLY A 128 -0.95 -24.45 -0.15
CA GLY A 128 -1.63 -23.24 -0.64
C GLY A 128 -2.59 -22.60 0.36
N PRO A 129 -3.48 -23.34 1.05
CA PRO A 129 -4.38 -22.78 2.06
C PRO A 129 -3.68 -22.09 3.24
N ARG A 130 -2.41 -22.47 3.52
CA ARG A 130 -1.60 -21.83 4.56
C ARG A 130 -0.84 -20.61 4.04
N ILE A 131 -0.51 -20.59 2.75
CA ILE A 131 0.26 -19.52 2.10
C ILE A 131 -0.66 -18.38 1.67
N PHE A 132 -1.88 -18.70 1.24
CA PHE A 132 -2.87 -17.75 0.74
C PHE A 132 -4.05 -17.66 1.70
N PRO A 133 -3.99 -16.80 2.72
CA PRO A 133 -5.10 -16.62 3.64
C PRO A 133 -6.31 -16.02 2.91
N THR A 134 -7.50 -16.51 3.28
CA THR A 134 -8.77 -15.96 2.82
C THR A 134 -9.12 -14.71 3.62
N TYR A 135 -9.54 -13.67 2.95
CA TYR A 135 -10.05 -12.45 3.56
C TYR A 135 -11.49 -12.23 3.10
N PRO A 136 -12.50 -12.34 3.97
CA PRO A 136 -13.88 -12.06 3.61
C PRO A 136 -14.00 -10.67 2.98
N PHE A 137 -14.82 -10.57 1.92
CA PHE A 137 -15.13 -9.27 1.35
C PHE A 137 -16.09 -8.53 2.31
N GLU A 138 -15.72 -7.30 2.62
CA GLU A 138 -16.55 -6.35 3.36
C GLU A 138 -16.57 -5.04 2.56
N GLU A 139 -17.72 -4.38 2.49
CA GLU A 139 -17.82 -3.10 1.78
C GLU A 139 -16.89 -2.07 2.45
N ALA A 140 -16.10 -1.36 1.63
CA ALA A 140 -15.15 -0.34 2.07
C ALA A 140 -14.18 -0.79 3.18
N PHE A 141 -13.65 -2.00 3.09
CA PHE A 141 -12.82 -2.64 4.13
C PHE A 141 -11.59 -1.82 4.58
N PHE A 142 -11.11 -0.86 3.79
CA PHE A 142 -10.04 0.05 4.17
C PHE A 142 -10.54 1.36 4.83
N LEU A 143 -11.84 1.60 4.88
CA LEU A 143 -12.41 2.84 5.43
C LEU A 143 -12.00 3.11 6.89
N PRO A 144 -11.94 2.13 7.80
CA PRO A 144 -11.49 2.38 9.18
C PRO A 144 -10.07 2.94 9.28
N MET A 145 -9.14 2.45 8.42
CA MET A 145 -7.79 3.00 8.33
C MET A 145 -7.78 4.37 7.66
N ALA A 146 -8.51 4.54 6.57
CA ALA A 146 -8.57 5.81 5.84
C ALA A 146 -9.10 6.97 6.69
N ARG A 147 -10.02 6.71 7.62
CA ARG A 147 -10.50 7.72 8.58
C ARG A 147 -9.37 8.27 9.44
N GLN A 148 -8.45 7.44 9.91
CA GLN A 148 -7.30 7.90 10.69
C GLN A 148 -6.34 8.77 9.85
N PHE A 149 -6.17 8.45 8.56
CA PHE A 149 -5.45 9.33 7.64
C PHE A 149 -6.17 10.68 7.46
N ARG A 150 -7.51 10.66 7.36
CA ARG A 150 -8.29 11.90 7.22
C ARG A 150 -8.20 12.79 8.47
N GLU A 151 -8.11 12.20 9.65
CA GLU A 151 -7.91 12.95 10.90
C GLU A 151 -6.49 13.52 11.02
N ALA A 152 -5.50 12.84 10.45
CA ALA A 152 -4.09 13.20 10.57
C ALA A 152 -3.56 14.12 9.47
N LEU A 153 -4.27 14.25 8.33
CA LEU A 153 -3.83 14.97 7.14
C LEU A 153 -4.87 15.97 6.66
N SER A 154 -4.40 17.07 6.11
CA SER A 154 -5.22 18.12 5.49
C SER A 154 -5.36 17.97 3.98
N MET A 155 -4.38 17.30 3.32
CA MET A 155 -4.39 17.11 1.87
C MET A 155 -5.57 16.25 1.40
N PRO A 156 -6.00 16.37 0.14
CA PRO A 156 -7.02 15.51 -0.46
C PRO A 156 -6.63 14.03 -0.39
N LEU A 157 -7.59 13.18 0.02
CA LEU A 157 -7.44 11.74 0.09
C LEU A 157 -8.43 11.04 -0.83
N ILE A 158 -7.95 10.03 -1.54
CA ILE A 158 -8.74 9.15 -2.42
C ILE A 158 -8.65 7.75 -1.81
N LEU A 159 -9.78 7.11 -1.52
CA LEU A 159 -9.80 5.75 -0.99
C LEU A 159 -10.02 4.74 -2.11
N LEU A 160 -9.15 3.72 -2.15
CA LEU A 160 -9.31 2.52 -2.96
C LEU A 160 -9.48 1.29 -2.06
N GLY A 161 -10.39 0.42 -2.44
CA GLY A 161 -10.57 -0.90 -1.83
C GLY A 161 -12.00 -1.18 -1.38
N GLY A 162 -12.65 -2.08 -2.11
CA GLY A 162 -13.95 -2.64 -1.76
C GLY A 162 -15.11 -1.66 -1.77
N ILE A 163 -15.04 -0.60 -2.56
CA ILE A 163 -16.15 0.36 -2.70
C ILE A 163 -16.97 -0.06 -3.91
N CYS A 164 -18.07 -0.79 -3.69
CA CYS A 164 -18.99 -1.26 -4.74
C CYS A 164 -20.23 -0.40 -4.86
N ILE A 165 -20.61 0.34 -3.79
CA ILE A 165 -21.80 1.18 -3.76
C ILE A 165 -21.38 2.63 -3.53
N PHE A 166 -21.67 3.51 -4.49
CA PHE A 166 -21.54 4.95 -4.30
C PHE A 166 -22.68 5.46 -3.43
N VAL A 167 -22.46 5.56 -2.13
CA VAL A 167 -23.35 6.34 -1.25
C VAL A 167 -22.75 7.75 -1.16
N TYR A 168 -23.31 8.66 -1.94
CA TYR A 168 -22.99 10.09 -1.80
C TYR A 168 -23.58 10.58 -0.47
N ARG A 169 -22.83 10.55 0.61
CA ARG A 169 -23.12 11.33 1.80
C ARG A 169 -22.29 12.61 1.74
N GLN A 170 -22.93 13.72 1.44
CA GLN A 170 -22.38 15.02 1.80
C GLN A 170 -22.24 15.01 3.33
N VAL A 171 -21.00 15.10 3.80
CA VAL A 171 -20.72 15.40 5.20
C VAL A 171 -20.69 16.92 5.28
N SER A 172 -21.81 17.46 5.78
CA SER A 172 -21.87 18.84 6.24
C SER A 172 -21.03 19.01 7.49
#